data_e4c06d196c1b7290ad740c7d4fdf01e4
#
_entry.id   e4c06d196c1b7290ad740c7d4fdf01e4
#
_cell.length_a   1.000
_cell.length_b   1.000
_cell.length_c   1.000
_cell.angle_alpha   90.00
_cell.angle_beta   90.00
_cell.angle_gamma   90.00
#
_symmetry.space_group_name_H-M   'P 1'
#
loop_
_entity.id
_entity.type
_entity.pdbx_description
1 polymer ?
#
loop_
_entity_poly.entity_id
_entity_poly.type
_entity_poly.pdbx_seq_one_letter_code
_entity_poly.pdbx_strand_id
1 'polypeptide(L)'
;MAETPSTEFDVAVIGAGVVGCAVARRFALAGAKVVVIEKGPDILSGASKANSAILHTGFDAPEGSLELELVKAGRAEYLSIHGRMGLSIVETGALVCAWNPGEAEKLQGIAEQGRRNGIAGLELRTAEQAREAMPGLSGRLVAALDVPGEHIIDPWSAPLGYLTQAVALGAQLLRNAEVLSGAFDGVWQIETTAGTIFAASVVNAAGLFGDIVDARLGFPPDFTIKPRKGQFVVLDKVARRHVPHIVLPVPTEITKGIVVCPTAFGNVLVGPTAEEQEDRERATVETTTLEGLLERGAEIVPALASVSVTAVYAGLRPASEKKYYRISTRPDRRAITLGGIRSTGLSAALGLAQHALRLHEGFGTRFNPPSSIPEVTMPNLTETCGRDWQRADHGEIVCHCELVTRREIEATFSSPVPPGDFGGLRRRTRAGWGAVRAFIVTRGWPR
;
A
#
# COMPACT_ATOMS: atom_id res chain seq x y z
N MET A 1 -22.56 -27.38 32.41
CA MET A 1 -21.69 -26.26 32.04
C MET A 1 -21.24 -26.58 30.62
N ALA A 2 -21.61 -25.78 29.62
CA ALA A 2 -21.08 -25.95 28.26
C ALA A 2 -19.56 -25.70 28.32
N GLU A 3 -18.75 -26.63 27.82
CA GLU A 3 -17.33 -26.42 27.68
C GLU A 3 -17.10 -25.17 26.81
N THR A 4 -16.32 -24.22 27.31
CA THR A 4 -15.90 -23.05 26.53
C THR A 4 -15.14 -23.59 25.32
N PRO A 5 -15.53 -23.26 24.07
CA PRO A 5 -14.83 -23.75 22.90
C PRO A 5 -13.35 -23.39 23.02
N SER A 6 -12.47 -24.35 22.74
CA SER A 6 -11.04 -24.12 22.76
C SER A 6 -10.67 -23.07 21.69
N THR A 7 -9.93 -22.03 22.08
CA THR A 7 -9.43 -21.05 21.12
C THR A 7 -8.46 -21.72 20.13
N GLU A 8 -8.78 -21.66 18.85
CA GLU A 8 -7.90 -22.18 17.81
C GLU A 8 -6.75 -21.21 17.52
N PHE A 9 -7.03 -19.88 17.61
CA PHE A 9 -6.10 -18.81 17.35
C PHE A 9 -6.07 -17.76 18.49
N ASP A 10 -4.92 -17.14 18.70
CA ASP A 10 -4.80 -16.02 19.62
C ASP A 10 -5.40 -14.75 19.01
N VAL A 11 -5.19 -14.56 17.70
CA VAL A 11 -5.61 -13.35 16.98
C VAL A 11 -6.17 -13.70 15.60
N ALA A 12 -7.40 -13.26 15.33
CA ALA A 12 -7.96 -13.22 13.97
C ALA A 12 -7.78 -11.82 13.38
N VAL A 13 -7.06 -11.73 12.26
CA VAL A 13 -6.86 -10.49 11.48
C VAL A 13 -7.81 -10.51 10.28
N ILE A 14 -8.77 -9.61 10.22
CA ILE A 14 -9.76 -9.55 9.14
C ILE A 14 -9.29 -8.57 8.06
N GLY A 15 -9.03 -9.09 6.86
CA GLY A 15 -8.51 -8.39 5.69
C GLY A 15 -7.02 -8.59 5.47
N ALA A 16 -6.64 -9.02 4.27
CA ALA A 16 -5.26 -9.21 3.81
C ALA A 16 -4.79 -8.06 2.88
N GLY A 17 -5.18 -6.84 3.19
CA GLY A 17 -4.59 -5.62 2.64
C GLY A 17 -3.21 -5.35 3.26
N VAL A 18 -2.54 -4.25 2.86
CA VAL A 18 -1.20 -3.91 3.38
C VAL A 18 -1.16 -3.82 4.90
N VAL A 19 -2.22 -3.29 5.53
CA VAL A 19 -2.32 -3.17 6.99
C VAL A 19 -2.47 -4.54 7.64
N GLY A 20 -3.39 -5.38 7.15
CA GLY A 20 -3.60 -6.72 7.71
C GLY A 20 -2.38 -7.62 7.57
N CYS A 21 -1.66 -7.55 6.44
CA CYS A 21 -0.39 -8.28 6.25
C CYS A 21 0.68 -7.84 7.27
N ALA A 22 0.80 -6.53 7.53
CA ALA A 22 1.74 -5.99 8.51
C ALA A 22 1.35 -6.38 9.95
N VAL A 23 0.04 -6.33 10.28
CA VAL A 23 -0.50 -6.76 11.58
C VAL A 23 -0.22 -8.25 11.81
N ALA A 24 -0.55 -9.10 10.84
CA ALA A 24 -0.28 -10.54 10.94
C ALA A 24 1.20 -10.83 11.22
N ARG A 25 2.10 -10.15 10.49
CA ARG A 25 3.55 -10.25 10.73
C ARG A 25 3.91 -9.84 12.15
N ARG A 26 3.43 -8.70 12.62
CA ARG A 26 3.78 -8.16 13.94
C ARG A 26 3.34 -9.07 15.07
N PHE A 27 2.11 -9.62 15.00
CA PHE A 27 1.60 -10.54 16.00
C PHE A 27 2.30 -11.90 15.95
N ALA A 28 2.60 -12.43 14.76
CA ALA A 28 3.38 -13.66 14.61
C ALA A 28 4.82 -13.51 15.16
N LEU A 29 5.47 -12.36 14.93
CA LEU A 29 6.78 -12.02 15.52
C LEU A 29 6.71 -11.89 17.04
N ALA A 30 5.58 -11.52 17.61
CA ALA A 30 5.36 -11.51 19.06
C ALA A 30 5.11 -12.92 19.62
N GLY A 31 4.85 -13.92 18.77
CA GLY A 31 4.59 -15.31 19.14
C GLY A 31 3.11 -15.70 19.21
N ALA A 32 2.21 -14.85 18.70
CA ALA A 32 0.80 -15.15 18.62
C ALA A 32 0.50 -16.17 17.52
N LYS A 33 -0.47 -17.06 17.75
CA LYS A 33 -1.07 -17.93 16.75
C LYS A 33 -2.11 -17.12 15.95
N VAL A 34 -1.77 -16.75 14.73
CA VAL A 34 -2.54 -15.80 13.91
C VAL A 34 -3.30 -16.52 12.80
N VAL A 35 -4.56 -16.13 12.56
CA VAL A 35 -5.28 -16.39 11.31
C VAL A 35 -5.57 -15.07 10.60
N VAL A 36 -5.32 -15.02 9.29
CA VAL A 36 -5.72 -13.91 8.43
C VAL A 36 -6.90 -14.34 7.59
N ILE A 37 -8.02 -13.61 7.70
CA ILE A 37 -9.29 -13.90 7.04
C ILE A 37 -9.48 -12.91 5.89
N GLU A 38 -9.43 -13.38 4.64
CA GLU A 38 -9.55 -12.55 3.43
C GLU A 38 -10.76 -12.99 2.61
N LYS A 39 -11.65 -12.04 2.29
CA LYS A 39 -12.85 -12.32 1.49
C LYS A 39 -12.54 -12.66 0.02
N GLY A 40 -11.47 -12.13 -0.51
CA GLY A 40 -11.07 -12.30 -1.89
C GLY A 40 -10.27 -13.59 -2.14
N PRO A 41 -10.09 -13.95 -3.42
CA PRO A 41 -9.27 -15.11 -3.82
C PRO A 41 -7.77 -14.87 -3.57
N ASP A 42 -7.34 -13.62 -3.46
CA ASP A 42 -5.95 -13.27 -3.17
C ASP A 42 -5.83 -12.03 -2.30
N ILE A 43 -4.67 -11.88 -1.68
CA ILE A 43 -4.30 -10.72 -0.86
C ILE A 43 -4.17 -9.46 -1.72
N LEU A 44 -4.23 -8.28 -1.08
CA LEU A 44 -4.07 -6.97 -1.72
C LEU A 44 -5.10 -6.66 -2.81
N SER A 45 -6.26 -7.31 -2.81
CA SER A 45 -7.29 -7.17 -3.84
C SER A 45 -8.12 -5.88 -3.70
N GLY A 46 -8.16 -5.29 -2.51
CA GLY A 46 -8.89 -4.05 -2.19
C GLY A 46 -8.11 -2.78 -2.53
N ALA A 47 -8.10 -1.81 -1.61
CA ALA A 47 -7.40 -0.52 -1.76
C ALA A 47 -5.91 -0.68 -2.06
N SER A 48 -5.26 -1.69 -1.51
CA SER A 48 -3.81 -1.92 -1.62
C SER A 48 -3.33 -2.29 -3.03
N LYS A 49 -4.22 -2.69 -3.95
CA LYS A 49 -3.84 -3.02 -5.34
C LYS A 49 -3.42 -1.82 -6.17
N ALA A 50 -3.89 -0.61 -5.81
CA ALA A 50 -3.75 0.60 -6.62
C ALA A 50 -3.32 1.78 -5.74
N ASN A 51 -2.08 2.22 -5.90
CA ASN A 51 -1.46 3.32 -5.16
C ASN A 51 -0.32 3.95 -5.97
N SER A 52 0.28 5.03 -5.47
CA SER A 52 1.45 5.69 -6.07
C SER A 52 2.80 5.15 -5.57
N ALA A 53 2.79 4.17 -4.70
CA ALA A 53 3.98 3.49 -4.19
C ALA A 53 4.99 4.38 -3.42
N ILE A 54 4.55 5.54 -2.94
CA ILE A 54 5.41 6.47 -2.20
C ILE A 54 5.54 6.00 -0.75
N LEU A 55 6.78 5.89 -0.29
CA LEU A 55 7.14 5.73 1.12
C LEU A 55 7.33 7.12 1.73
N HIS A 56 6.25 7.65 2.28
CA HIS A 56 6.18 9.02 2.82
C HIS A 56 7.02 9.20 4.08
N THR A 57 7.58 10.40 4.23
CA THR A 57 8.28 10.84 5.45
C THR A 57 7.30 11.31 6.54
N GLY A 58 6.14 11.82 6.14
CA GLY A 58 5.18 12.50 7.02
C GLY A 58 5.40 14.02 7.08
N PHE A 59 6.14 14.62 6.14
CA PHE A 59 6.44 16.06 6.15
C PHE A 59 5.16 16.92 6.15
N ASP A 60 4.12 16.50 5.44
CA ASP A 60 2.84 17.18 5.28
C ASP A 60 1.72 16.64 6.20
N ALA A 61 2.04 15.67 7.06
CA ALA A 61 1.08 15.14 8.03
C ALA A 61 0.79 16.19 9.13
N PRO A 62 -0.45 16.24 9.67
CA PRO A 62 -0.76 17.16 10.75
C PRO A 62 0.16 16.95 11.96
N GLU A 63 0.69 18.03 12.50
CA GLU A 63 1.60 18.00 13.65
C GLU A 63 0.93 17.32 14.86
N GLY A 64 1.66 16.45 15.56
CA GLY A 64 1.18 15.70 16.73
C GLY A 64 0.09 14.66 16.44
N SER A 65 -0.26 14.44 15.17
CA SER A 65 -1.28 13.47 14.81
C SER A 65 -0.78 12.02 14.92
N LEU A 66 -1.72 11.11 15.19
CA LEU A 66 -1.45 9.68 15.15
C LEU A 66 -0.98 9.22 13.74
N GLU A 67 -1.48 9.86 12.67
CA GLU A 67 -1.01 9.59 11.31
C GLU A 67 0.49 9.86 11.18
N LEU A 68 0.99 10.99 11.67
CA LEU A 68 2.41 11.32 11.66
C LEU A 68 3.24 10.29 12.42
N GLU A 69 2.82 9.94 13.64
CA GLU A 69 3.50 8.93 14.47
C GLU A 69 3.64 7.61 13.71
N LEU A 70 2.52 7.12 13.15
CA LEU A 70 2.47 5.81 12.51
C LEU A 70 3.18 5.78 11.17
N VAL A 71 3.16 6.85 10.39
CA VAL A 71 3.94 6.98 9.15
C VAL A 71 5.43 6.95 9.47
N LYS A 72 5.89 7.72 10.44
CA LYS A 72 7.31 7.73 10.85
C LYS A 72 7.77 6.36 11.37
N ALA A 73 6.98 5.72 12.24
CA ALA A 73 7.28 4.40 12.77
C ALA A 73 7.32 3.33 11.68
N GLY A 74 6.32 3.36 10.77
CA GLY A 74 6.24 2.42 9.65
C GLY A 74 7.40 2.57 8.68
N ARG A 75 7.75 3.81 8.33
CA ARG A 75 8.91 4.10 7.49
C ARG A 75 10.22 3.65 8.15
N ALA A 76 10.42 3.94 9.42
CA ALA A 76 11.62 3.54 10.14
C ALA A 76 11.79 2.01 10.17
N GLU A 77 10.73 1.25 10.43
CA GLU A 77 10.77 -0.21 10.37
C GLU A 77 11.04 -0.69 8.95
N TYR A 78 10.38 -0.11 7.92
CA TYR A 78 10.64 -0.49 6.52
C TYR A 78 12.12 -0.34 6.17
N LEU A 79 12.74 0.80 6.50
CA LEU A 79 14.16 1.06 6.28
C LEU A 79 15.06 0.09 7.03
N SER A 80 14.63 -0.42 8.18
CA SER A 80 15.42 -1.38 8.98
C SER A 80 15.38 -2.81 8.44
N ILE A 81 14.29 -3.19 7.72
CA ILE A 81 14.07 -4.57 7.27
C ILE A 81 14.25 -4.76 5.77
N HIS A 82 14.17 -3.69 4.96
CA HIS A 82 14.09 -3.80 3.49
C HIS A 82 15.24 -4.62 2.89
N GLY A 83 16.48 -4.39 3.32
CA GLY A 83 17.65 -5.08 2.79
C GLY A 83 17.60 -6.59 3.06
N ARG A 84 17.26 -7.00 4.30
CA ARG A 84 17.15 -8.42 4.68
C ARG A 84 15.99 -9.13 3.98
N MET A 85 14.91 -8.41 3.72
CA MET A 85 13.73 -8.96 3.08
C MET A 85 13.74 -8.82 1.54
N GLY A 86 14.80 -8.27 0.94
CA GLY A 86 14.87 -8.04 -0.50
C GLY A 86 13.83 -7.02 -0.99
N LEU A 87 13.36 -6.12 -0.12
CA LEU A 87 12.38 -5.10 -0.49
C LEU A 87 13.08 -3.89 -1.11
N SER A 88 12.55 -3.40 -2.21
CA SER A 88 13.17 -2.32 -2.96
C SER A 88 12.93 -0.95 -2.33
N ILE A 89 13.91 -0.08 -2.47
CA ILE A 89 13.79 1.37 -2.29
C ILE A 89 14.39 2.04 -3.52
N VAL A 90 13.68 3.01 -4.06
CA VAL A 90 14.19 3.94 -5.08
C VAL A 90 14.25 5.31 -4.44
N GLU A 91 15.45 5.79 -4.17
CA GLU A 91 15.71 7.08 -3.53
C GLU A 91 15.52 8.20 -4.55
N THR A 92 14.29 8.63 -4.72
CA THR A 92 13.93 9.65 -5.70
C THR A 92 13.93 11.05 -5.12
N GLY A 93 13.69 11.21 -3.82
CA GLY A 93 13.26 12.48 -3.26
C GLY A 93 11.95 12.97 -3.89
N ALA A 94 11.46 14.10 -3.41
CA ALA A 94 10.29 14.76 -3.98
C ALA A 94 10.48 16.27 -4.05
N LEU A 95 9.87 16.88 -5.08
CA LEU A 95 9.74 18.33 -5.21
C LEU A 95 8.27 18.71 -5.05
N VAL A 96 7.93 19.48 -4.01
CA VAL A 96 6.61 20.11 -3.89
C VAL A 96 6.64 21.38 -4.72
N CYS A 97 6.01 21.35 -5.88
CA CYS A 97 6.12 22.40 -6.91
C CYS A 97 4.99 23.42 -6.80
N ALA A 98 5.36 24.70 -6.78
CA ALA A 98 4.45 25.84 -6.83
C ALA A 98 4.42 26.42 -8.24
N TRP A 99 3.21 26.57 -8.79
CA TRP A 99 2.96 26.99 -10.18
C TRP A 99 2.45 28.44 -10.29
N ASN A 100 2.24 29.09 -9.15
CA ASN A 100 1.85 30.50 -9.05
C ASN A 100 2.38 31.10 -7.75
N PRO A 101 2.40 32.46 -7.62
CA PRO A 101 2.90 33.12 -6.41
C PRO A 101 2.20 32.71 -5.12
N GLY A 102 0.87 32.52 -5.16
CA GLY A 102 0.09 32.12 -3.98
C GLY A 102 0.38 30.71 -3.49
N GLU A 103 0.81 29.81 -4.37
CA GLU A 103 1.31 28.48 -3.99
C GLU A 103 2.73 28.59 -3.43
N ALA A 104 3.60 29.46 -4.02
CA ALA A 104 4.97 29.65 -3.56
C ALA A 104 5.02 30.19 -2.10
N GLU A 105 4.13 31.09 -1.75
CA GLU A 105 4.00 31.63 -0.37
C GLU A 105 3.71 30.51 0.66
N LYS A 106 2.98 29.45 0.28
CA LYS A 106 2.65 28.33 1.16
C LYS A 106 3.82 27.40 1.43
N LEU A 107 4.82 27.36 0.55
CA LEU A 107 5.95 26.41 0.66
C LEU A 107 6.75 26.61 1.96
N GLN A 108 6.91 27.86 2.42
CA GLN A 108 7.59 28.16 3.68
C GLN A 108 6.88 27.50 4.86
N GLY A 109 5.55 27.66 4.94
CA GLY A 109 4.76 27.05 6.01
C GLY A 109 4.79 25.51 5.98
N ILE A 110 4.80 24.91 4.77
CA ILE A 110 4.93 23.45 4.61
C ILE A 110 6.31 22.99 5.09
N ALA A 111 7.38 23.71 4.74
CA ALA A 111 8.73 23.41 5.19
C ALA A 111 8.87 23.50 6.72
N GLU A 112 8.29 24.52 7.33
CA GLU A 112 8.30 24.70 8.78
C GLU A 112 7.52 23.59 9.49
N GLN A 113 6.34 23.22 8.98
CA GLN A 113 5.59 22.07 9.49
C GLN A 113 6.41 20.78 9.40
N GLY A 114 7.03 20.52 8.25
CA GLY A 114 7.87 19.35 8.06
C GLY A 114 9.05 19.31 9.04
N ARG A 115 9.70 20.45 9.31
CA ARG A 115 10.76 20.53 10.33
C ARG A 115 10.23 20.26 11.74
N ARG A 116 9.06 20.80 12.12
CA ARG A 116 8.41 20.48 13.40
C ARG A 116 8.02 19.00 13.50
N ASN A 117 7.66 18.37 12.37
CA ASN A 117 7.44 16.93 12.29
C ASN A 117 8.75 16.11 12.42
N GLY A 118 9.91 16.78 12.48
CA GLY A 118 11.23 16.16 12.61
C GLY A 118 11.75 15.58 11.29
N ILE A 119 11.33 16.12 10.14
CA ILE A 119 11.83 15.71 8.83
C ILE A 119 13.04 16.57 8.46
N ALA A 120 14.17 15.89 8.20
CA ALA A 120 15.43 16.55 7.87
C ALA A 120 15.57 16.83 6.36
N GLY A 121 16.46 17.76 6.00
CA GLY A 121 16.86 18.02 4.62
C GLY A 121 15.84 18.80 3.80
N LEU A 122 14.82 19.40 4.42
CA LEU A 122 13.84 20.22 3.72
C LEU A 122 14.43 21.56 3.31
N GLU A 123 14.48 21.82 1.99
CA GLU A 123 15.06 23.04 1.43
C GLU A 123 14.11 23.70 0.42
N LEU A 124 13.93 25.01 0.55
CA LEU A 124 13.28 25.80 -0.49
C LEU A 124 14.22 25.97 -1.68
N ARG A 125 13.72 25.75 -2.88
CA ARG A 125 14.43 25.86 -4.15
C ARG A 125 13.81 26.96 -5.00
N THR A 126 14.64 27.77 -5.64
CA THR A 126 14.17 28.63 -6.74
C THR A 126 13.74 27.76 -7.92
N ALA A 127 13.01 28.34 -8.87
CA ALA A 127 12.63 27.63 -10.08
C ALA A 127 13.86 27.13 -10.88
N GLU A 128 14.96 27.88 -10.86
CA GLU A 128 16.23 27.49 -11.50
C GLU A 128 16.84 26.27 -10.82
N GLN A 129 17.03 26.32 -9.50
CA GLN A 129 17.60 25.22 -8.72
C GLN A 129 16.76 23.93 -8.84
N ALA A 130 15.43 24.06 -8.86
CA ALA A 130 14.56 22.91 -9.05
C ALA A 130 14.68 22.33 -10.48
N ARG A 131 14.84 23.16 -11.52
CA ARG A 131 15.10 22.71 -12.89
C ARG A 131 16.51 22.17 -13.09
N GLU A 132 17.51 22.60 -12.35
CA GLU A 132 18.83 21.95 -12.33
C GLU A 132 18.74 20.50 -11.84
N ALA A 133 17.95 20.25 -10.76
CA ALA A 133 17.72 18.91 -10.24
C ALA A 133 16.81 18.07 -11.17
N MET A 134 15.84 18.71 -11.83
CA MET A 134 14.90 18.06 -12.74
C MET A 134 14.67 18.93 -14.00
N PRO A 135 15.53 18.81 -15.04
CA PRO A 135 15.45 19.64 -16.25
C PRO A 135 14.13 19.51 -17.03
N GLY A 136 13.39 18.41 -16.81
CA GLY A 136 12.09 18.20 -17.44
C GLY A 136 10.95 19.07 -16.92
N LEU A 137 11.12 19.80 -15.81
CA LEU A 137 10.07 20.65 -15.24
C LEU A 137 9.72 21.82 -16.16
N SER A 138 8.43 22.11 -16.22
CA SER A 138 7.89 23.22 -17.01
C SER A 138 8.52 24.57 -16.63
N GLY A 139 8.73 25.44 -17.63
CA GLY A 139 9.17 26.83 -17.43
C GLY A 139 8.20 27.67 -16.59
N ARG A 140 6.97 27.22 -16.37
CA ARG A 140 5.97 27.88 -15.51
C ARG A 140 6.23 27.71 -14.00
N LEU A 141 7.20 26.87 -13.60
CA LEU A 141 7.54 26.67 -12.19
C LEU A 141 8.00 28.00 -11.56
N VAL A 142 7.44 28.32 -10.40
CA VAL A 142 7.78 29.53 -9.61
C VAL A 142 8.79 29.22 -8.52
N ALA A 143 8.56 28.15 -7.75
CA ALA A 143 9.42 27.68 -6.67
C ALA A 143 9.13 26.22 -6.35
N ALA A 144 9.98 25.57 -5.57
CA ALA A 144 9.73 24.23 -5.05
C ALA A 144 10.24 24.06 -3.61
N LEU A 145 9.69 23.09 -2.90
CA LEU A 145 10.26 22.56 -1.66
C LEU A 145 10.86 21.18 -1.96
N ASP A 146 12.13 21.01 -1.69
CA ASP A 146 12.84 19.74 -1.78
C ASP A 146 12.59 18.91 -0.53
N VAL A 147 12.17 17.66 -0.72
CA VAL A 147 11.88 16.66 0.33
C VAL A 147 12.68 15.39 0.02
N PRO A 148 13.97 15.34 0.33
CA PRO A 148 14.87 14.27 -0.12
C PRO A 148 14.52 12.89 0.48
N GLY A 149 13.81 12.87 1.59
CA GLY A 149 13.43 11.62 2.25
C GLY A 149 12.23 10.88 1.65
N GLU A 150 11.49 11.45 0.71
CA GLU A 150 10.41 10.75 0.00
C GLU A 150 11.02 9.73 -0.98
N HIS A 151 10.56 8.47 -0.91
CA HIS A 151 11.09 7.38 -1.72
C HIS A 151 9.97 6.62 -2.41
N ILE A 152 10.33 5.83 -3.43
CA ILE A 152 9.42 4.89 -4.08
C ILE A 152 9.79 3.47 -3.67
N ILE A 153 8.77 2.63 -3.48
CA ILE A 153 8.95 1.20 -3.17
C ILE A 153 8.15 0.32 -4.14
N ASP A 154 8.38 -0.98 -4.10
CA ASP A 154 7.45 -1.93 -4.68
C ASP A 154 6.27 -2.13 -3.70
N PRO A 155 5.06 -1.68 -4.04
CA PRO A 155 3.93 -1.67 -3.12
C PRO A 155 3.30 -3.04 -2.90
N TRP A 156 3.69 -4.06 -3.67
CA TRP A 156 3.11 -5.41 -3.58
C TRP A 156 4.07 -6.40 -2.94
N SER A 157 5.37 -6.34 -3.26
CA SER A 157 6.37 -7.23 -2.64
C SER A 157 6.50 -6.98 -1.14
N ALA A 158 6.36 -5.74 -0.67
CA ALA A 158 6.46 -5.42 0.74
C ALA A 158 5.38 -6.13 1.59
N PRO A 159 4.06 -5.92 1.37
CA PRO A 159 3.04 -6.61 2.15
C PRO A 159 2.99 -8.12 1.90
N LEU A 160 3.35 -8.60 0.70
CA LEU A 160 3.52 -10.02 0.45
C LEU A 160 4.64 -10.60 1.31
N GLY A 161 5.77 -9.92 1.42
CA GLY A 161 6.89 -10.32 2.28
C GLY A 161 6.49 -10.34 3.77
N TYR A 162 5.70 -9.35 4.22
CA TYR A 162 5.18 -9.35 5.59
C TYR A 162 4.34 -10.60 5.86
N LEU A 163 3.39 -10.90 4.98
CA LEU A 163 2.53 -12.08 5.17
C LEU A 163 3.31 -13.39 5.00
N THR A 164 4.25 -13.46 4.07
CA THR A 164 5.12 -14.63 3.90
C THR A 164 5.91 -14.93 5.18
N GLN A 165 6.43 -13.91 5.85
CA GLN A 165 7.12 -14.08 7.12
C GLN A 165 6.16 -14.50 8.24
N ALA A 166 4.93 -13.96 8.27
CA ALA A 166 3.92 -14.40 9.23
C ALA A 166 3.56 -15.88 9.03
N VAL A 167 3.37 -16.32 7.78
CA VAL A 167 3.09 -17.73 7.45
C VAL A 167 4.26 -18.64 7.80
N ALA A 168 5.49 -18.20 7.55
CA ALA A 168 6.70 -18.95 7.97
C ALA A 168 6.82 -19.06 9.49
N LEU A 169 6.19 -18.17 10.26
CA LEU A 169 6.06 -18.21 11.71
C LEU A 169 4.80 -18.98 12.19
N GLY A 170 4.05 -19.61 11.27
CA GLY A 170 2.89 -20.43 11.61
C GLY A 170 1.54 -19.72 11.48
N ALA A 171 1.48 -18.48 10.99
CA ALA A 171 0.20 -17.84 10.70
C ALA A 171 -0.52 -18.56 9.56
N GLN A 172 -1.85 -18.64 9.65
CA GLN A 172 -2.69 -19.21 8.61
C GLN A 172 -3.34 -18.10 7.77
N LEU A 173 -3.45 -18.32 6.46
CA LEU A 173 -4.18 -17.45 5.54
C LEU A 173 -5.42 -18.19 5.02
N LEU A 174 -6.59 -17.68 5.36
CA LEU A 174 -7.87 -18.16 4.89
C LEU A 174 -8.42 -17.20 3.83
N ARG A 175 -8.43 -17.63 2.57
CA ARG A 175 -8.96 -16.87 1.42
C ARG A 175 -10.37 -17.32 1.05
N ASN A 176 -11.07 -16.50 0.27
CA ASN A 176 -12.49 -16.70 -0.06
C ASN A 176 -13.36 -16.86 1.19
N ALA A 177 -12.97 -16.19 2.26
CA ALA A 177 -13.59 -16.25 3.58
C ALA A 177 -14.13 -14.85 3.97
N GLU A 178 -15.35 -14.55 3.55
CA GLU A 178 -16.02 -13.34 3.96
C GLU A 178 -16.58 -13.50 5.37
N VAL A 179 -16.26 -12.58 6.28
CA VAL A 179 -16.85 -12.53 7.62
C VAL A 179 -18.33 -12.15 7.49
N LEU A 180 -19.22 -13.00 7.97
CA LEU A 180 -20.67 -12.83 7.92
C LEU A 180 -21.22 -12.26 9.23
N SER A 181 -20.73 -12.77 10.36
CA SER A 181 -21.06 -12.31 11.70
C SER A 181 -19.97 -12.69 12.70
N GLY A 182 -20.02 -12.13 13.91
CA GLY A 182 -19.16 -12.52 15.02
C GLY A 182 -19.87 -12.34 16.35
N ALA A 183 -19.64 -13.29 17.27
CA ALA A 183 -20.10 -13.24 18.65
C ALA A 183 -18.92 -13.43 19.60
N PHE A 184 -18.96 -12.75 20.74
CA PHE A 184 -17.94 -12.86 21.78
C PHE A 184 -18.56 -13.32 23.09
N ASP A 185 -18.11 -14.48 23.54
CA ASP A 185 -18.41 -15.01 24.89
C ASP A 185 -17.09 -15.53 25.50
N GLY A 186 -16.21 -14.59 25.87
CA GLY A 186 -14.85 -14.91 26.31
C GLY A 186 -13.89 -15.30 25.16
N VAL A 187 -14.42 -15.85 24.07
CA VAL A 187 -13.78 -16.22 22.82
C VAL A 187 -14.62 -15.69 21.66
N TRP A 188 -13.98 -15.18 20.62
CA TRP A 188 -14.65 -14.83 19.38
C TRP A 188 -15.03 -16.10 18.60
N GLN A 189 -16.29 -16.20 18.25
CA GLN A 189 -16.80 -17.09 17.22
C GLN A 189 -17.12 -16.25 16.00
N ILE A 190 -16.32 -16.39 14.93
CA ILE A 190 -16.43 -15.61 13.69
C ILE A 190 -16.94 -16.53 12.59
N GLU A 191 -18.17 -16.26 12.14
CA GLU A 191 -18.77 -16.98 11.02
C GLU A 191 -18.27 -16.40 9.70
N THR A 192 -17.77 -17.26 8.83
CA THR A 192 -17.31 -16.89 7.49
C THR A 192 -17.95 -17.75 6.41
N THR A 193 -17.82 -17.34 5.15
CA THR A 193 -18.25 -18.16 4.01
C THR A 193 -17.44 -19.47 3.85
N ALA A 194 -16.32 -19.60 4.56
CA ALA A 194 -15.45 -20.78 4.55
C ALA A 194 -15.49 -21.60 5.85
N GLY A 195 -16.40 -21.26 6.76
CA GLY A 195 -16.55 -21.94 8.05
C GLY A 195 -16.37 -21.01 9.24
N THR A 196 -16.49 -21.56 10.43
CA THR A 196 -16.40 -20.85 11.71
C THR A 196 -14.97 -20.83 12.23
N ILE A 197 -14.51 -19.67 12.70
CA ILE A 197 -13.18 -19.45 13.28
C ILE A 197 -13.32 -19.08 14.76
N PHE A 198 -12.51 -19.68 15.62
CA PHE A 198 -12.44 -19.36 17.05
C PHE A 198 -11.11 -18.65 17.38
N ALA A 199 -11.19 -17.42 17.92
CA ALA A 199 -10.02 -16.64 18.26
C ALA A 199 -10.19 -15.91 19.61
N ALA A 200 -9.09 -15.75 20.35
CA ALA A 200 -9.11 -15.01 21.60
C ALA A 200 -9.33 -13.51 21.42
N SER A 201 -8.87 -12.95 20.30
CA SER A 201 -9.01 -11.55 19.96
C SER A 201 -9.18 -11.33 18.46
N VAL A 202 -9.68 -10.15 18.07
CA VAL A 202 -9.89 -9.80 16.66
C VAL A 202 -9.27 -8.43 16.34
N VAL A 203 -8.66 -8.33 15.15
CA VAL A 203 -8.19 -7.06 14.56
C VAL A 203 -8.89 -6.86 13.23
N ASN A 204 -9.81 -5.89 13.16
CA ASN A 204 -10.45 -5.48 11.93
C ASN A 204 -9.50 -4.56 11.12
N ALA A 205 -8.95 -5.07 10.04
CA ALA A 205 -8.12 -4.37 9.05
C ALA A 205 -8.76 -4.44 7.64
N ALA A 206 -10.10 -4.52 7.56
CA ALA A 206 -10.85 -4.78 6.33
C ALA A 206 -10.95 -3.57 5.36
N GLY A 207 -10.26 -2.46 5.64
CA GLY A 207 -10.09 -1.34 4.74
C GLY A 207 -11.43 -0.76 4.25
N LEU A 208 -11.76 -0.95 2.95
CA LEU A 208 -13.02 -0.47 2.36
C LEU A 208 -14.29 -1.06 3.00
N PHE A 209 -14.18 -2.13 3.75
CA PHE A 209 -15.29 -2.81 4.43
C PHE A 209 -15.17 -2.76 5.96
N GLY A 210 -14.28 -1.91 6.50
CA GLY A 210 -14.00 -1.85 7.93
C GLY A 210 -15.23 -1.55 8.79
N ASP A 211 -16.08 -0.62 8.38
CA ASP A 211 -17.33 -0.27 9.03
C ASP A 211 -18.38 -1.40 8.93
N ILE A 212 -18.44 -2.10 7.80
CA ILE A 212 -19.34 -3.26 7.60
C ILE A 212 -18.90 -4.42 8.49
N VAL A 213 -17.60 -4.69 8.57
CA VAL A 213 -17.07 -5.74 9.44
C VAL A 213 -17.32 -5.41 10.91
N ASP A 214 -17.13 -4.14 11.34
CA ASP A 214 -17.48 -3.74 12.70
C ASP A 214 -18.96 -4.00 13.02
N ALA A 215 -19.87 -3.67 12.10
CA ALA A 215 -21.30 -3.96 12.27
C ALA A 215 -21.58 -5.48 12.36
N ARG A 216 -20.94 -6.30 11.52
CA ARG A 216 -21.06 -7.78 11.55
C ARG A 216 -20.51 -8.40 12.84
N LEU A 217 -19.53 -7.75 13.47
CA LEU A 217 -19.00 -8.13 14.78
C LEU A 217 -19.87 -7.61 15.96
N GLY A 218 -21.01 -6.98 15.65
CA GLY A 218 -21.95 -6.46 16.65
C GLY A 218 -21.45 -5.18 17.33
N PHE A 219 -20.57 -4.38 16.67
CA PHE A 219 -20.16 -3.09 17.18
C PHE A 219 -21.09 -1.97 16.68
N PRO A 220 -21.33 -0.94 17.50
CA PRO A 220 -22.07 0.23 17.06
C PRO A 220 -21.30 0.96 15.94
N PRO A 221 -22.00 1.65 15.03
CA PRO A 221 -21.37 2.41 13.95
C PRO A 221 -20.57 3.57 14.53
N ASP A 222 -19.25 3.50 14.42
CA ASP A 222 -18.30 4.53 14.90
C ASP A 222 -17.80 5.41 13.74
N PHE A 223 -17.84 4.88 12.53
CA PHE A 223 -17.48 5.57 11.29
C PHE A 223 -18.18 4.92 10.10
N THR A 224 -18.18 5.65 8.99
CA THR A 224 -18.67 5.14 7.69
C THR A 224 -17.59 5.33 6.64
N ILE A 225 -17.28 4.28 5.90
CA ILE A 225 -16.37 4.38 4.76
C ILE A 225 -17.11 4.95 3.55
N LYS A 226 -16.57 6.05 3.04
CA LYS A 226 -16.95 6.68 1.77
C LYS A 226 -15.80 6.48 0.78
N PRO A 227 -15.90 5.52 -0.15
CA PRO A 227 -14.82 5.24 -1.08
C PRO A 227 -14.46 6.47 -1.90
N ARG A 228 -13.17 6.78 -2.00
CA ARG A 228 -12.69 7.85 -2.86
C ARG A 228 -11.86 7.27 -3.98
N LYS A 229 -12.41 7.31 -5.21
CA LYS A 229 -11.76 6.84 -6.42
C LYS A 229 -10.58 7.71 -6.80
N GLY A 230 -9.52 7.11 -7.27
CA GLY A 230 -8.38 7.78 -7.91
C GLY A 230 -7.99 7.05 -9.17
N GLN A 231 -7.99 7.77 -10.29
CA GLN A 231 -7.60 7.26 -11.59
C GLN A 231 -6.14 7.63 -11.88
N PHE A 232 -5.44 6.77 -12.59
CA PHE A 232 -4.02 6.93 -12.91
C PHE A 232 -3.74 6.56 -14.35
N VAL A 233 -2.82 7.30 -14.96
CA VAL A 233 -2.17 6.96 -16.22
C VAL A 233 -0.74 6.52 -15.92
N VAL A 234 -0.30 5.43 -16.56
CA VAL A 234 1.08 4.95 -16.51
C VAL A 234 1.70 5.13 -17.89
N LEU A 235 2.75 5.93 -17.94
CA LEU A 235 3.50 6.22 -19.16
C LEU A 235 4.63 5.21 -19.36
N ASP A 236 5.07 5.06 -20.61
CA ASP A 236 6.18 4.20 -20.98
C ASP A 236 7.47 4.55 -20.21
N LYS A 237 8.36 3.58 -20.07
CA LYS A 237 9.63 3.69 -19.34
C LYS A 237 10.53 4.82 -19.87
N VAL A 238 10.40 5.20 -21.13
CA VAL A 238 11.13 6.33 -21.71
C VAL A 238 10.84 7.66 -21.00
N ALA A 239 9.70 7.78 -20.32
CA ALA A 239 9.35 8.94 -19.50
C ALA A 239 10.30 9.12 -18.30
N ARG A 240 10.88 8.03 -17.78
CA ARG A 240 11.66 8.02 -16.54
C ARG A 240 12.84 8.99 -16.56
N ARG A 241 13.46 9.18 -17.72
CA ARG A 241 14.59 10.13 -17.90
C ARG A 241 14.20 11.60 -17.66
N HIS A 242 12.91 11.94 -17.81
CA HIS A 242 12.38 13.28 -17.59
C HIS A 242 11.85 13.51 -16.19
N VAL A 243 11.65 12.43 -15.40
CA VAL A 243 11.04 12.45 -14.07
C VAL A 243 11.92 11.67 -13.08
N PRO A 244 13.09 12.22 -12.69
CA PRO A 244 13.96 11.58 -11.68
C PRO A 244 13.40 11.67 -10.26
N HIS A 245 12.61 12.69 -9.94
CA HIS A 245 12.02 12.96 -8.65
C HIS A 245 10.49 12.80 -8.68
N ILE A 246 9.89 12.59 -7.51
CA ILE A 246 8.45 12.69 -7.34
C ILE A 246 8.08 14.18 -7.41
N VAL A 247 7.13 14.55 -8.27
CA VAL A 247 6.59 15.91 -8.32
C VAL A 247 5.25 15.92 -7.59
N LEU A 248 5.22 16.63 -6.46
CA LEU A 248 4.03 16.82 -5.64
C LEU A 248 3.47 18.24 -5.85
N PRO A 249 2.16 18.42 -5.92
CA PRO A 249 1.56 19.75 -5.92
C PRO A 249 1.56 20.33 -4.49
N VAL A 250 1.46 21.64 -4.39
CA VAL A 250 1.11 22.30 -3.12
C VAL A 250 -0.28 21.83 -2.69
N PRO A 251 -0.45 21.27 -1.49
CA PRO A 251 -1.74 20.77 -1.04
C PRO A 251 -2.80 21.85 -0.96
N THR A 252 -4.04 21.49 -1.32
CA THR A 252 -5.23 22.32 -1.09
C THR A 252 -6.06 21.77 0.07
N GLU A 253 -7.07 22.52 0.52
CA GLU A 253 -8.00 22.04 1.56
C GLU A 253 -8.77 20.79 1.12
N ILE A 254 -9.01 20.63 -0.19
CA ILE A 254 -9.86 19.58 -0.75
C ILE A 254 -9.03 18.34 -1.15
N THR A 255 -7.86 18.54 -1.78
CA THR A 255 -7.06 17.46 -2.37
C THR A 255 -5.57 17.72 -2.24
N LYS A 256 -4.79 16.61 -2.20
CA LYS A 256 -3.32 16.69 -2.35
C LYS A 256 -2.91 16.93 -3.83
N GLY A 257 -3.86 16.94 -4.77
CA GLY A 257 -3.63 17.19 -6.19
C GLY A 257 -3.04 16.00 -6.96
N ILE A 258 -2.72 16.27 -8.24
CA ILE A 258 -2.16 15.28 -9.17
C ILE A 258 -0.64 15.25 -8.99
N VAL A 259 -0.11 14.05 -8.87
CA VAL A 259 1.32 13.76 -8.72
C VAL A 259 1.87 13.27 -10.05
N VAL A 260 3.08 13.65 -10.40
CA VAL A 260 3.88 13.00 -11.45
C VAL A 260 5.00 12.24 -10.74
N CYS A 261 4.99 10.91 -10.85
CA CYS A 261 5.77 10.08 -9.97
C CYS A 261 6.47 8.96 -10.76
N PRO A 262 7.79 8.79 -10.62
CA PRO A 262 8.45 7.59 -11.13
C PRO A 262 7.96 6.35 -10.37
N THR A 263 8.04 5.19 -10.98
CA THR A 263 7.75 3.92 -10.33
C THR A 263 9.00 3.08 -10.14
N ALA A 264 8.98 2.15 -9.20
CA ALA A 264 10.06 1.19 -9.02
C ALA A 264 10.28 0.28 -10.25
N PHE A 265 9.30 0.24 -11.14
CA PHE A 265 9.28 -0.57 -12.36
C PHE A 265 9.77 0.18 -13.62
N GLY A 266 10.30 1.39 -13.44
CA GLY A 266 10.86 2.21 -14.51
C GLY A 266 9.87 3.10 -15.26
N ASN A 267 8.57 2.95 -15.03
CA ASN A 267 7.53 3.79 -15.62
C ASN A 267 7.39 5.13 -14.88
N VAL A 268 6.59 6.02 -15.44
CA VAL A 268 6.09 7.22 -14.75
C VAL A 268 4.58 7.16 -14.67
N LEU A 269 4.02 7.45 -13.49
CA LEU A 269 2.58 7.58 -13.31
C LEU A 269 2.17 9.03 -13.14
N VAL A 270 0.97 9.36 -13.63
CA VAL A 270 0.29 10.62 -13.44
C VAL A 270 -1.06 10.37 -12.77
N GLY A 271 -1.34 11.03 -11.68
CA GLY A 271 -2.53 10.85 -10.86
C GLY A 271 -2.18 10.98 -9.37
N PRO A 272 -3.11 10.64 -8.48
CA PRO A 272 -4.48 10.22 -8.76
C PRO A 272 -5.46 11.38 -8.89
N THR A 273 -6.63 11.10 -9.45
CA THR A 273 -7.82 11.93 -9.23
C THR A 273 -8.38 11.74 -7.82
N ALA A 274 -9.42 12.48 -7.47
CA ALA A 274 -10.11 12.37 -6.19
C ALA A 274 -11.62 12.54 -6.38
N GLU A 275 -12.30 11.42 -6.57
CA GLU A 275 -13.72 11.36 -6.88
C GLU A 275 -14.44 10.52 -5.82
N GLU A 276 -15.54 11.01 -5.29
CA GLU A 276 -16.34 10.23 -4.35
C GLU A 276 -17.26 9.27 -5.09
N GLN A 277 -17.45 8.06 -4.54
CA GLN A 277 -18.38 7.08 -5.06
C GLN A 277 -18.93 6.20 -3.93
N GLU A 278 -20.03 5.48 -4.24
CA GLU A 278 -20.67 4.56 -3.29
C GLU A 278 -20.14 3.11 -3.42
N ASP A 279 -19.81 2.69 -4.65
CA ASP A 279 -19.32 1.33 -4.89
C ASP A 279 -17.94 1.12 -4.25
N ARG A 280 -17.84 0.10 -3.38
CA ARG A 280 -16.64 -0.26 -2.62
C ARG A 280 -15.72 -1.25 -3.32
N GLU A 281 -16.14 -1.79 -4.45
CA GLU A 281 -15.44 -2.88 -5.16
C GLU A 281 -14.93 -2.47 -6.53
N ARG A 282 -15.76 -1.75 -7.28
CA ARG A 282 -15.47 -1.39 -8.67
C ARG A 282 -14.96 0.04 -8.77
N ALA A 283 -13.77 0.19 -9.34
CA ALA A 283 -13.21 1.47 -9.73
C ALA A 283 -13.03 1.48 -11.24
N THR A 284 -13.87 2.21 -11.94
CA THR A 284 -13.80 2.38 -13.39
C THR A 284 -12.86 3.52 -13.76
N VAL A 285 -12.22 3.42 -14.93
CA VAL A 285 -11.47 4.51 -15.56
C VAL A 285 -12.37 5.17 -16.61
N GLU A 286 -12.25 6.49 -16.74
CA GLU A 286 -13.04 7.30 -17.66
C GLU A 286 -12.11 8.03 -18.64
N THR A 287 -12.36 7.90 -19.93
CA THR A 287 -11.49 8.42 -21.00
C THR A 287 -11.21 9.92 -20.84
N THR A 288 -12.22 10.74 -20.60
CA THR A 288 -12.07 12.19 -20.41
C THR A 288 -11.22 12.55 -19.20
N THR A 289 -11.34 11.78 -18.11
CA THR A 289 -10.52 11.94 -16.92
C THR A 289 -9.06 11.58 -17.20
N LEU A 290 -8.83 10.50 -17.96
CA LEU A 290 -7.47 10.10 -18.35
C LEU A 290 -6.81 11.12 -19.27
N GLU A 291 -7.55 11.70 -20.21
CA GLU A 291 -7.08 12.79 -21.08
C GLU A 291 -6.67 14.00 -20.25
N GLY A 292 -7.49 14.44 -19.30
CA GLY A 292 -7.14 15.52 -18.36
C GLY A 292 -5.92 15.22 -17.48
N LEU A 293 -5.68 13.95 -17.10
CA LEU A 293 -4.46 13.55 -16.42
C LEU A 293 -3.22 13.68 -17.31
N LEU A 294 -3.33 13.31 -18.59
CA LEU A 294 -2.24 13.47 -19.58
C LEU A 294 -1.91 14.93 -19.81
N GLU A 295 -2.92 15.78 -20.01
CA GLU A 295 -2.75 17.22 -20.14
C GLU A 295 -2.06 17.80 -18.91
N ARG A 296 -2.52 17.45 -17.71
CA ARG A 296 -1.91 17.92 -16.46
C ARG A 296 -0.47 17.42 -16.28
N GLY A 297 -0.19 16.18 -16.66
CA GLY A 297 1.18 15.64 -16.69
C GLY A 297 2.10 16.44 -17.60
N ALA A 298 1.61 16.78 -18.80
CA ALA A 298 2.34 17.58 -19.78
C ALA A 298 2.51 19.07 -19.35
N GLU A 299 1.57 19.63 -18.62
CA GLU A 299 1.73 20.97 -18.02
C GLU A 299 2.88 21.00 -16.99
N ILE A 300 3.05 19.92 -16.23
CA ILE A 300 4.10 19.78 -15.20
C ILE A 300 5.45 19.45 -15.86
N VAL A 301 5.46 18.47 -16.76
CA VAL A 301 6.64 17.99 -17.49
C VAL A 301 6.31 17.91 -18.98
N PRO A 302 6.60 18.96 -19.77
CA PRO A 302 6.16 19.07 -21.18
C PRO A 302 6.55 17.88 -22.07
N ALA A 303 7.69 17.25 -21.82
CA ALA A 303 8.13 16.08 -22.57
C ALA A 303 7.19 14.88 -22.47
N LEU A 304 6.32 14.80 -21.45
CA LEU A 304 5.36 13.71 -21.30
C LEU A 304 4.25 13.73 -22.36
N ALA A 305 3.98 14.86 -23.01
CA ALA A 305 2.98 14.97 -24.07
C ALA A 305 3.23 14.01 -25.25
N SER A 306 4.49 13.61 -25.48
CA SER A 306 4.88 12.70 -26.57
C SER A 306 5.10 11.26 -26.12
N VAL A 307 4.91 10.95 -24.85
CA VAL A 307 5.16 9.60 -24.31
C VAL A 307 3.90 8.75 -24.35
N SER A 308 4.02 7.53 -24.86
CA SER A 308 2.91 6.59 -24.96
C SER A 308 2.41 6.12 -23.58
N VAL A 309 1.11 5.90 -23.47
CA VAL A 309 0.47 5.27 -22.32
C VAL A 309 0.63 3.77 -22.42
N THR A 310 1.17 3.13 -21.38
CA THR A 310 1.31 1.67 -21.29
C THR A 310 0.19 1.02 -20.49
N ALA A 311 -0.33 1.70 -19.46
CA ALA A 311 -1.42 1.18 -18.64
C ALA A 311 -2.25 2.32 -18.05
N VAL A 312 -3.49 1.98 -17.69
CA VAL A 312 -4.38 2.82 -16.91
C VAL A 312 -5.01 1.98 -15.80
N TYR A 313 -5.21 2.57 -14.64
CA TYR A 313 -5.92 1.91 -13.55
C TYR A 313 -6.62 2.90 -12.64
N ALA A 314 -7.55 2.39 -11.85
CA ALA A 314 -8.17 3.14 -10.77
C ALA A 314 -8.15 2.34 -9.47
N GLY A 315 -8.15 3.04 -8.36
CA GLY A 315 -8.21 2.47 -7.03
C GLY A 315 -9.15 3.23 -6.12
N LEU A 316 -9.59 2.57 -5.05
CA LEU A 316 -10.48 3.12 -4.04
C LEU A 316 -9.70 3.32 -2.74
N ARG A 317 -9.73 4.54 -2.22
CA ARG A 317 -9.20 4.82 -0.87
C ARG A 317 -10.32 4.62 0.14
N PRO A 318 -10.08 3.93 1.27
CA PRO A 318 -11.06 3.78 2.34
C PRO A 318 -11.16 5.07 3.18
N ALA A 319 -11.63 6.15 2.54
CA ALA A 319 -11.89 7.41 3.21
C ALA A 319 -13.12 7.29 4.12
N SER A 320 -13.12 7.98 5.24
CA SER A 320 -14.28 8.15 6.11
C SER A 320 -14.74 9.61 6.10
N GLU A 321 -15.82 9.90 6.81
CA GLU A 321 -16.35 11.25 7.00
C GLU A 321 -15.35 12.23 7.65
N LYS A 322 -14.27 11.70 8.27
CA LYS A 322 -13.20 12.49 8.89
C LYS A 322 -11.85 12.22 8.25
N LYS A 323 -10.96 13.19 8.34
CA LYS A 323 -9.63 13.12 7.73
C LYS A 323 -8.62 12.28 8.50
N TYR A 324 -8.84 11.94 9.76
CA TYR A 324 -7.93 11.15 10.59
C TYR A 324 -8.27 9.65 10.56
N TYR A 325 -7.33 8.81 10.95
CA TYR A 325 -7.51 7.37 11.08
C TYR A 325 -8.59 7.05 12.13
N ARG A 326 -9.41 6.06 11.82
CA ARG A 326 -10.50 5.58 12.70
C ARG A 326 -10.00 4.33 13.43
N ILE A 327 -9.17 4.55 14.46
CA ILE A 327 -8.64 3.47 15.29
C ILE A 327 -9.42 3.44 16.58
N SER A 328 -9.99 2.28 16.90
CA SER A 328 -10.74 2.06 18.14
C SER A 328 -10.42 0.71 18.77
N THR A 329 -10.57 0.63 20.08
CA THR A 329 -10.41 -0.60 20.85
C THR A 329 -11.65 -0.89 21.68
N ARG A 330 -11.92 -2.16 21.89
CA ARG A 330 -12.99 -2.65 22.76
C ARG A 330 -12.41 -3.73 23.68
N PRO A 331 -11.81 -3.30 24.82
CA PRO A 331 -11.08 -4.21 25.72
C PRO A 331 -11.96 -5.31 26.30
N ASP A 332 -13.24 -5.03 26.57
CA ASP A 332 -14.25 -5.96 27.04
C ASP A 332 -14.53 -7.10 26.06
N ARG A 333 -14.26 -6.88 24.78
CA ARG A 333 -14.40 -7.87 23.70
C ARG A 333 -13.07 -8.24 23.03
N ARG A 334 -11.94 -7.75 23.54
CA ARG A 334 -10.60 -7.97 22.98
C ARG A 334 -10.54 -7.69 21.46
N ALA A 335 -11.10 -6.57 21.04
CA ALA A 335 -11.21 -6.18 19.64
C ALA A 335 -10.53 -4.85 19.33
N ILE A 336 -9.91 -4.77 18.16
CA ILE A 336 -9.27 -3.57 17.63
C ILE A 336 -9.78 -3.33 16.21
N THR A 337 -10.13 -2.09 15.89
CA THR A 337 -10.48 -1.67 14.54
C THR A 337 -9.46 -0.69 14.00
N LEU A 338 -8.94 -0.94 12.80
CA LEU A 338 -8.00 -0.09 12.05
C LEU A 338 -8.71 0.44 10.79
N GLY A 339 -9.59 1.42 10.97
CA GLY A 339 -10.44 1.98 9.92
C GLY A 339 -9.95 3.32 9.38
N GLY A 340 -10.48 3.76 8.23
CA GLY A 340 -10.23 5.09 7.66
C GLY A 340 -8.79 5.35 7.22
N ILE A 341 -8.01 4.31 6.94
CA ILE A 341 -6.59 4.40 6.53
C ILE A 341 -6.54 4.69 5.02
N ARG A 342 -6.58 5.95 4.64
CA ARG A 342 -6.85 6.33 3.24
C ARG A 342 -5.61 6.47 2.34
N SER A 343 -4.71 7.41 2.56
CA SER A 343 -3.67 7.77 1.58
C SER A 343 -2.28 7.31 1.98
N THR A 344 -1.99 7.20 3.27
CA THR A 344 -0.67 6.93 3.83
C THR A 344 -0.51 5.50 4.33
N GLY A 345 -1.51 4.63 4.05
CA GLY A 345 -1.56 3.26 4.57
C GLY A 345 -0.35 2.40 4.21
N LEU A 346 0.25 2.58 3.03
CA LEU A 346 1.46 1.86 2.64
C LEU A 346 2.64 2.20 3.56
N SER A 347 2.87 3.50 3.80
CA SER A 347 3.94 3.98 4.69
C SER A 347 3.68 3.67 6.15
N ALA A 348 2.41 3.77 6.58
CA ALA A 348 2.01 3.60 7.97
C ALA A 348 1.82 2.14 8.39
N ALA A 349 1.75 1.17 7.46
CA ALA A 349 1.31 -0.20 7.74
C ALA A 349 2.07 -0.88 8.88
N LEU A 350 3.41 -0.79 8.89
CA LEU A 350 4.24 -1.36 9.96
C LEU A 350 4.05 -0.62 11.28
N GLY A 351 3.93 0.71 11.25
CA GLY A 351 3.60 1.52 12.43
C GLY A 351 2.22 1.20 13.01
N LEU A 352 1.22 1.01 12.14
CA LEU A 352 -0.12 0.54 12.52
C LEU A 352 -0.07 -0.83 13.19
N ALA A 353 0.75 -1.74 12.66
CA ALA A 353 0.93 -3.06 13.23
C ALA A 353 1.58 -3.01 14.63
N GLN A 354 2.61 -2.16 14.83
CA GLN A 354 3.20 -1.91 16.14
C GLN A 354 2.16 -1.32 17.12
N HIS A 355 1.38 -0.36 16.65
CA HIS A 355 0.33 0.28 17.44
C HIS A 355 -0.76 -0.73 17.84
N ALA A 356 -1.22 -1.57 16.91
CA ALA A 356 -2.19 -2.62 17.19
C ALA A 356 -1.70 -3.60 18.25
N LEU A 357 -0.42 -4.00 18.21
CA LEU A 357 0.16 -4.86 19.24
C LEU A 357 0.17 -4.17 20.63
N ARG A 358 0.59 -2.89 20.70
CA ARG A 358 0.52 -2.11 21.96
C ARG A 358 -0.90 -2.02 22.51
N LEU A 359 -1.89 -1.79 21.66
CA LEU A 359 -3.30 -1.77 22.06
C LEU A 359 -3.77 -3.14 22.58
N HIS A 360 -3.32 -4.22 21.93
CA HIS A 360 -3.65 -5.58 22.33
C HIS A 360 -3.02 -5.97 23.70
N GLU A 361 -1.80 -5.52 23.98
CA GLU A 361 -1.16 -5.72 25.29
C GLU A 361 -2.00 -5.13 26.43
N GLY A 362 -2.78 -4.08 26.15
CA GLY A 362 -3.77 -3.52 27.05
C GLY A 362 -4.94 -4.47 27.42
N PHE A 363 -5.12 -5.57 26.69
CA PHE A 363 -6.09 -6.63 27.03
C PHE A 363 -5.55 -7.62 28.07
N GLY A 364 -4.33 -7.42 28.55
CA GLY A 364 -3.70 -8.27 29.58
C GLY A 364 -3.07 -9.55 29.04
N THR A 365 -2.98 -9.71 27.71
CA THR A 365 -2.36 -10.87 27.06
C THR A 365 -0.96 -10.50 26.55
N ARG A 366 0.03 -11.31 26.89
CA ARG A 366 1.38 -11.25 26.34
C ARG A 366 1.71 -12.56 25.66
N PHE A 367 2.38 -12.47 24.51
CA PHE A 367 2.86 -13.62 23.75
C PHE A 367 4.34 -13.90 24.07
N ASN A 368 4.78 -15.10 23.75
CA ASN A 368 6.18 -15.49 23.88
C ASN A 368 6.83 -15.45 22.48
N PRO A 369 7.71 -14.49 22.20
CA PRO A 369 8.37 -14.41 20.90
C PRO A 369 9.07 -15.72 20.55
N PRO A 370 9.09 -16.10 19.27
CA PRO A 370 9.78 -17.31 18.81
C PRO A 370 11.29 -17.19 19.03
N SER A 371 11.94 -18.31 19.31
CA SER A 371 13.41 -18.37 19.56
C SER A 371 14.22 -18.05 18.30
N SER A 372 13.65 -18.22 17.11
CA SER A 372 14.25 -17.86 15.82
C SER A 372 13.22 -17.26 14.90
N ILE A 373 13.64 -16.29 14.10
CA ILE A 373 12.79 -15.64 13.10
C ILE A 373 13.24 -16.14 11.73
N PRO A 374 12.33 -16.77 10.94
CA PRO A 374 12.65 -17.21 9.59
C PRO A 374 13.08 -16.04 8.70
N GLU A 375 14.15 -16.23 7.94
CA GLU A 375 14.54 -15.30 6.90
C GLU A 375 13.60 -15.45 5.71
N VAL A 376 13.10 -14.33 5.23
CA VAL A 376 12.27 -14.23 4.05
C VAL A 376 12.85 -13.17 3.13
N THR A 377 13.21 -13.57 1.93
CA THR A 377 13.71 -12.67 0.90
C THR A 377 12.76 -12.69 -0.30
N MET A 378 12.23 -11.52 -0.66
CA MET A 378 11.34 -11.37 -1.79
C MET A 378 12.11 -11.28 -3.11
N PRO A 379 11.58 -11.84 -4.21
CA PRO A 379 12.20 -11.68 -5.51
C PRO A 379 12.14 -10.22 -5.96
N ASN A 380 13.20 -9.75 -6.63
CA ASN A 380 13.21 -8.41 -7.20
C ASN A 380 12.31 -8.32 -8.43
N LEU A 381 11.31 -7.44 -8.37
CA LEU A 381 10.42 -7.13 -9.50
C LEU A 381 10.75 -5.75 -10.13
N THR A 382 11.71 -5.02 -9.58
CA THR A 382 12.00 -3.62 -9.94
C THR A 382 13.11 -3.53 -10.99
N GLU A 383 13.32 -2.35 -11.51
CA GLU A 383 14.44 -2.06 -12.44
C GLU A 383 15.72 -1.63 -11.68
N THR A 384 15.74 -1.73 -10.35
CA THR A 384 16.90 -1.30 -9.53
C THR A 384 18.01 -2.36 -9.44
N CYS A 385 17.67 -3.62 -9.68
CA CYS A 385 18.59 -4.75 -9.65
C CYS A 385 18.37 -5.64 -10.87
N GLY A 386 19.33 -6.52 -11.15
CA GLY A 386 19.23 -7.50 -12.22
C GLY A 386 18.01 -8.41 -12.06
N ARG A 387 17.26 -8.61 -13.14
CA ARG A 387 16.09 -9.49 -13.19
C ARG A 387 16.45 -10.85 -13.75
N ASP A 388 15.58 -11.85 -13.57
CA ASP A 388 15.83 -13.23 -13.96
C ASP A 388 16.15 -13.39 -15.45
N TRP A 389 15.45 -12.68 -16.33
CA TRP A 389 15.66 -12.72 -17.79
C TRP A 389 17.05 -12.26 -18.24
N GLN A 390 17.79 -11.54 -17.40
CA GLN A 390 19.15 -11.08 -17.69
C GLN A 390 20.22 -12.14 -17.42
N ARG A 391 19.85 -13.25 -16.82
CA ARG A 391 20.75 -14.38 -16.55
C ARG A 391 20.91 -15.22 -17.81
N ALA A 392 22.09 -15.77 -18.05
CA ALA A 392 22.36 -16.61 -19.22
C ALA A 392 21.47 -17.87 -19.27
N ASP A 393 21.03 -18.36 -18.10
CA ASP A 393 20.21 -19.56 -17.90
C ASP A 393 18.73 -19.27 -17.61
N HIS A 394 18.21 -18.11 -18.01
CA HIS A 394 16.85 -17.67 -17.65
C HIS A 394 15.71 -18.57 -18.17
N GLY A 395 15.98 -19.39 -19.21
CA GLY A 395 14.98 -20.28 -19.81
C GLY A 395 13.97 -19.52 -20.68
N GLU A 396 12.71 -19.98 -20.68
CA GLU A 396 11.65 -19.41 -21.49
C GLU A 396 11.12 -18.07 -20.92
N ILE A 397 11.03 -17.06 -21.76
CA ILE A 397 10.32 -15.80 -21.45
C ILE A 397 8.85 -15.98 -21.85
N VAL A 398 7.95 -15.91 -20.86
CA VAL A 398 6.49 -16.07 -21.03
C VAL A 398 5.80 -14.74 -21.28
N CYS A 399 6.21 -13.68 -20.59
CA CYS A 399 5.67 -12.34 -20.80
C CYS A 399 6.72 -11.44 -21.45
N HIS A 400 6.62 -11.21 -22.75
CA HIS A 400 7.58 -10.43 -23.50
C HIS A 400 7.52 -8.91 -23.22
N CYS A 401 6.39 -8.38 -22.76
CA CYS A 401 6.27 -6.95 -22.40
C CYS A 401 7.06 -6.59 -21.14
N GLU A 402 7.07 -7.50 -20.16
CA GLU A 402 7.71 -7.30 -18.87
C GLU A 402 8.89 -8.26 -18.65
N LEU A 403 9.23 -9.04 -19.68
CA LEU A 403 10.35 -9.99 -19.69
C LEU A 403 10.30 -10.93 -18.48
N VAL A 404 9.10 -11.49 -18.21
CA VAL A 404 8.88 -12.44 -17.12
C VAL A 404 9.15 -13.85 -17.60
N THR A 405 9.99 -14.57 -16.88
CA THR A 405 10.37 -15.94 -17.21
C THR A 405 9.36 -16.95 -16.68
N ARG A 406 9.34 -18.16 -17.25
CA ARG A 406 8.58 -19.30 -16.73
C ARG A 406 8.98 -19.60 -15.28
N ARG A 407 10.27 -19.56 -14.98
CA ARG A 407 10.83 -19.83 -13.65
C ARG A 407 10.29 -18.85 -12.59
N GLU A 408 10.20 -17.55 -12.93
CA GLU A 408 9.59 -16.54 -12.04
C GLU A 408 8.12 -16.86 -11.75
N ILE A 409 7.36 -17.28 -12.76
CA ILE A 409 5.94 -17.65 -12.60
C ILE A 409 5.81 -18.91 -11.72
N GLU A 410 6.52 -19.98 -12.03
CA GLU A 410 6.47 -21.25 -11.30
C GLU A 410 6.87 -21.07 -9.84
N ALA A 411 7.89 -20.26 -9.56
CA ALA A 411 8.32 -19.95 -8.19
C ALA A 411 7.22 -19.33 -7.34
N THR A 412 6.28 -18.58 -7.93
CA THR A 412 5.17 -17.99 -7.17
C THR A 412 4.19 -19.04 -6.66
N PHE A 413 3.97 -20.13 -7.38
CA PHE A 413 3.07 -21.21 -6.97
C PHE A 413 3.67 -22.10 -5.87
N SER A 414 4.99 -22.13 -5.77
CA SER A 414 5.72 -22.84 -4.71
C SER A 414 5.97 -21.99 -3.47
N SER A 415 5.57 -20.71 -3.49
CA SER A 415 5.76 -19.80 -2.35
C SER A 415 4.80 -20.11 -1.21
N PRO A 416 5.11 -19.74 0.05
CA PRO A 416 4.20 -19.90 1.20
C PRO A 416 2.86 -19.16 1.03
N VAL A 417 2.82 -18.13 0.18
CA VAL A 417 1.61 -17.35 -0.15
C VAL A 417 1.43 -17.36 -1.68
N PRO A 418 1.00 -18.49 -2.27
CA PRO A 418 0.85 -18.59 -3.72
C PRO A 418 -0.27 -17.65 -4.23
N PRO A 419 -0.26 -17.27 -5.53
CA PRO A 419 -1.33 -16.48 -6.11
C PRO A 419 -2.66 -17.23 -6.10
N GLY A 420 -3.75 -16.55 -5.76
CA GLY A 420 -5.10 -17.11 -5.75
C GLY A 420 -5.90 -16.76 -7.00
N ASP A 421 -5.43 -15.77 -7.77
CA ASP A 421 -6.01 -15.36 -9.03
C ASP A 421 -4.95 -14.76 -9.97
N PHE A 422 -5.35 -14.44 -11.19
CA PHE A 422 -4.44 -13.83 -12.17
C PHE A 422 -3.96 -12.44 -11.72
N GLY A 423 -4.79 -11.67 -11.02
CA GLY A 423 -4.39 -10.39 -10.42
C GLY A 423 -3.27 -10.56 -9.39
N GLY A 424 -3.36 -11.61 -8.58
CA GLY A 424 -2.32 -12.01 -7.62
C GLY A 424 -1.02 -12.44 -8.29
N LEU A 425 -1.08 -13.21 -9.38
CA LEU A 425 0.10 -13.54 -10.17
C LEU A 425 0.78 -12.28 -10.72
N ARG A 426 0.00 -11.36 -11.28
CA ARG A 426 0.50 -10.09 -11.81
C ARG A 426 1.23 -9.26 -10.75
N ARG A 427 0.72 -9.22 -9.52
CA ARG A 427 1.36 -8.50 -8.40
C ARG A 427 2.66 -9.17 -7.92
N ARG A 428 2.85 -10.47 -8.20
CA ARG A 428 4.05 -11.24 -7.81
C ARG A 428 5.12 -11.33 -8.90
N THR A 429 4.76 -11.04 -10.16
CA THR A 429 5.66 -11.26 -11.30
C THR A 429 5.69 -10.10 -12.29
N ARG A 430 4.69 -9.21 -12.31
CA ARG A 430 4.42 -8.22 -13.36
C ARG A 430 3.89 -8.82 -14.67
N ALA A 431 3.69 -10.12 -14.78
CA ALA A 431 3.20 -10.75 -16.00
C ALA A 431 1.89 -10.12 -16.51
N GLY A 432 1.84 -9.71 -17.77
CA GLY A 432 0.67 -9.12 -18.39
C GLY A 432 0.37 -7.67 -17.98
N TRP A 433 1.34 -6.91 -17.46
CA TRP A 433 1.18 -5.49 -17.13
C TRP A 433 1.46 -4.55 -18.31
N GLY A 434 2.26 -4.97 -19.26
CA GLY A 434 2.62 -4.17 -20.42
C GLY A 434 1.48 -4.03 -21.45
N ALA A 435 1.76 -3.28 -22.53
CA ALA A 435 0.80 -2.91 -23.57
C ALA A 435 0.19 -4.11 -24.33
N VAL A 436 0.91 -5.21 -24.44
CA VAL A 436 0.43 -6.47 -25.06
C VAL A 436 -0.32 -7.27 -24.00
N ARG A 437 -1.59 -6.97 -23.83
CA ARG A 437 -2.44 -7.64 -22.83
C ARG A 437 -2.58 -9.13 -23.11
N ALA A 438 -2.12 -9.97 -22.17
CA ALA A 438 -2.70 -11.25 -21.74
C ALA A 438 -2.98 -12.37 -22.77
N PHE A 439 -2.83 -12.20 -24.07
CA PHE A 439 -3.20 -13.27 -25.03
C PHE A 439 -2.33 -14.53 -24.89
N ILE A 440 -1.11 -14.40 -24.41
CA ILE A 440 -0.16 -15.53 -24.30
C ILE A 440 -0.17 -16.14 -22.89
N VAL A 441 -0.36 -15.30 -21.85
CA VAL A 441 -0.26 -15.74 -20.44
C VAL A 441 -1.46 -16.57 -19.98
N THR A 442 -2.65 -16.35 -20.59
CA THR A 442 -3.88 -17.05 -20.18
C THR A 442 -3.99 -18.48 -20.72
N ARG A 443 -3.20 -18.88 -21.72
CA ARG A 443 -3.22 -20.26 -22.25
C ARG A 443 -2.56 -21.30 -21.34
N GLY A 444 -1.80 -20.89 -20.35
CA GLY A 444 -1.10 -21.76 -19.42
C GLY A 444 -1.65 -21.82 -18.00
N TRP A 445 -2.81 -21.17 -17.73
CA TRP A 445 -3.42 -21.21 -16.40
C TRP A 445 -4.06 -22.59 -16.15
N PRO A 446 -3.71 -23.34 -15.10
CA PRO A 446 -4.43 -24.54 -14.71
C PRO A 446 -5.87 -24.15 -14.34
N ARG A 447 -6.85 -24.85 -14.91
CA ARG A 447 -8.28 -24.70 -14.64
C ARG A 447 -8.63 -25.23 -13.25
#